data_ca6818fc6c7085436bddb28c912053f8
#
_entry.id   ca6818fc6c7085436bddb28c912053f8
#
_cell.length_a   1.000
_cell.length_b   1.000
_cell.length_c   1.000
_cell.angle_alpha   90.00
_cell.angle_beta   90.00
_cell.angle_gamma   90.00
#
_symmetry.space_group_name_H-M   'P 1'
#
loop_
_entity.id
_entity.type
_entity.pdbx_description
1 polymer ?
#
loop_
_entity_poly.entity_id
_entity_poly.type
_entity_poly.pdbx_seq_one_letter_code
_entity_poly.pdbx_strand_id
1 'polypeptide(L)'
;IEFTENKSQKEHYQKKAADIQERLNRCHILQATLESLRSPDSYADAFICQNVAQISRIFLALHSPQEFSGLDIVDRQLVAFRNGKEVSIDRMSTGQRTALVISVFFQMNLATPLVPSFLLLDEPVANIDDLNVLALMDFLREIAVTHRRQIFFTTANQNVAKLFRRKFSFLESDFQELRFFREEEHCLRITKRAYDQTRLQESVEL
;
A
#
# COMPACT_ATOMS: atom_id res chain seq x y z
N ILE A 1 -5.07 19.10 69.68
CA ILE A 1 -5.95 18.69 68.54
C ILE A 1 -5.50 19.46 67.28
N GLU A 2 -5.31 20.77 67.32
CA GLU A 2 -4.94 21.61 66.17
C GLU A 2 -3.56 21.24 65.50
N PHE A 3 -2.59 20.78 66.33
CA PHE A 3 -1.24 20.41 65.83
C PHE A 3 -1.25 19.08 65.04
N THR A 4 -2.14 18.17 65.34
CA THR A 4 -2.32 16.88 64.64
C THR A 4 -3.03 17.03 63.30
N GLU A 5 -3.99 17.93 63.22
CA GLU A 5 -4.70 18.25 61.96
C GLU A 5 -3.79 18.94 60.95
N ASN A 6 -2.93 19.87 61.42
CA ASN A 6 -1.96 20.55 60.55
C ASN A 6 -0.90 19.60 60.00
N LYS A 7 -0.49 18.57 60.75
CA LYS A 7 0.48 17.56 60.30
C LYS A 7 -0.14 16.65 59.21
N SER A 8 -1.38 16.23 59.43
CA SER A 8 -2.10 15.39 58.44
C SER A 8 -2.36 16.13 57.10
N GLN A 9 -2.73 17.43 57.19
CA GLN A 9 -2.90 18.26 56.00
C GLN A 9 -1.57 18.44 55.23
N LYS A 10 -0.47 18.67 55.95
CA LYS A 10 0.87 18.79 55.33
C LYS A 10 1.31 17.53 54.61
N GLU A 11 1.09 16.37 55.21
CA GLU A 11 1.40 15.07 54.60
C GLU A 11 0.54 14.82 53.34
N HIS A 12 -0.75 15.19 53.38
CA HIS A 12 -1.66 15.13 52.25
C HIS A 12 -1.20 16.01 51.08
N TYR A 13 -0.81 17.26 51.34
CA TYR A 13 -0.30 18.15 50.30
C TYR A 13 1.06 17.68 49.73
N GLN A 14 1.94 17.12 50.57
CA GLN A 14 3.20 16.55 50.10
C GLN A 14 2.97 15.37 49.17
N LYS A 15 2.02 14.49 49.48
CA LYS A 15 1.66 13.36 48.62
C LYS A 15 1.05 13.81 47.30
N LYS A 16 0.19 14.83 47.31
CA LYS A 16 -0.34 15.43 46.08
C LYS A 16 0.75 16.09 45.25
N ALA A 17 1.68 16.80 45.84
CA ALA A 17 2.79 17.43 45.15
C ALA A 17 3.69 16.37 44.46
N ALA A 18 3.94 15.24 45.11
CA ALA A 18 4.72 14.15 44.57
C ALA A 18 4.00 13.49 43.36
N ASP A 19 2.68 13.26 43.46
CA ASP A 19 1.87 12.72 42.32
C ASP A 19 1.86 13.67 41.12
N ILE A 20 1.70 14.97 41.36
CA ILE A 20 1.77 15.98 40.30
C ILE A 20 3.13 16.00 39.63
N GLN A 21 4.23 15.92 40.42
CA GLN A 21 5.57 15.89 39.88
C GLN A 21 5.83 14.65 39.04
N GLU A 22 5.34 13.50 39.45
CA GLU A 22 5.44 12.26 38.68
C GLU A 22 4.68 12.36 37.35
N ARG A 23 3.48 12.91 37.37
CA ARG A 23 2.68 13.15 36.14
C ARG A 23 3.38 14.12 35.18
N LEU A 24 3.95 15.20 35.70
CA LEU A 24 4.74 16.14 34.90
C LEU A 24 5.94 15.44 34.24
N ASN A 25 6.67 14.63 34.99
CA ASN A 25 7.80 13.88 34.42
C ASN A 25 7.36 12.92 33.33
N ARG A 26 6.25 12.22 33.49
CA ARG A 26 5.66 11.37 32.43
C ARG A 26 5.26 12.18 31.21
N CYS A 27 4.66 13.35 31.38
CA CYS A 27 4.31 14.25 30.27
C CYS A 27 5.56 14.71 29.52
N HIS A 28 6.63 15.09 30.20
CA HIS A 28 7.90 15.48 29.58
C HIS A 28 8.53 14.33 28.77
N ILE A 29 8.52 13.12 29.31
CA ILE A 29 9.03 11.94 28.62
C ILE A 29 8.20 11.67 27.35
N LEU A 30 6.87 11.72 27.46
CA LEU A 30 5.98 11.52 26.31
C LEU A 30 6.17 12.59 25.24
N GLN A 31 6.31 13.85 25.65
CA GLN A 31 6.57 14.96 24.72
C GLN A 31 7.92 14.79 24.02
N ALA A 32 8.98 14.48 24.72
CA ALA A 32 10.29 14.21 24.13
C ALA A 32 10.25 13.01 23.18
N THR A 33 9.50 11.96 23.54
CA THR A 33 9.29 10.80 22.66
C THR A 33 8.55 11.18 21.39
N LEU A 34 7.47 11.96 21.48
CA LEU A 34 6.72 12.46 20.33
C LEU A 34 7.57 13.34 19.41
N GLU A 35 8.39 14.22 19.99
CA GLU A 35 9.32 15.08 19.25
C GLU A 35 10.44 14.27 18.55
N SER A 36 10.84 13.13 19.13
CA SER A 36 11.82 12.23 18.53
C SER A 36 11.25 11.37 17.40
N LEU A 37 9.93 11.18 17.35
CA LEU A 37 9.27 10.50 16.25
C LEU A 37 9.31 11.40 15.01
N ARG A 38 9.92 10.91 13.94
CA ARG A 38 9.84 11.60 12.65
C ARG A 38 8.39 11.68 12.22
N SER A 39 7.98 12.82 11.66
CA SER A 39 6.64 12.94 11.07
C SER A 39 6.48 11.86 9.99
N PRO A 40 5.28 11.30 9.81
CA PRO A 40 5.00 10.34 8.72
C PRO A 40 5.47 10.88 7.36
N ASP A 41 5.28 12.19 7.11
CA ASP A 41 5.68 12.85 5.88
C ASP A 41 7.21 12.81 5.69
N SER A 42 7.99 13.11 6.74
CA SER A 42 9.46 13.04 6.65
C SER A 42 9.98 11.62 6.41
N TYR A 43 9.23 10.60 6.87
CA TYR A 43 9.58 9.20 6.63
C TYR A 43 9.28 8.79 5.19
N ALA A 44 8.12 9.21 4.66
CA ALA A 44 7.73 8.96 3.27
C ALA A 44 8.71 9.64 2.30
N ASP A 45 9.04 10.91 2.54
CA ASP A 45 10.01 11.65 1.73
C ASP A 45 11.38 10.98 1.74
N ALA A 46 11.88 10.59 2.92
CA ALA A 46 13.15 9.91 3.03
C ALA A 46 13.15 8.56 2.29
N PHE A 47 12.05 7.80 2.38
CA PHE A 47 11.90 6.54 1.66
C PHE A 47 11.91 6.76 0.14
N ILE A 48 11.15 7.73 -0.37
CA ILE A 48 11.09 8.05 -1.80
C ILE A 48 12.47 8.46 -2.29
N CYS A 49 13.15 9.38 -1.59
CA CYS A 49 14.51 9.82 -1.95
C CYS A 49 15.51 8.67 -2.02
N GLN A 50 15.46 7.73 -1.07
CA GLN A 50 16.37 6.59 -1.04
C GLN A 50 16.08 5.53 -2.11
N ASN A 51 14.84 5.48 -2.60
CA ASN A 51 14.35 4.43 -3.50
C ASN A 51 13.92 4.96 -4.87
N VAL A 52 14.20 6.22 -5.22
CA VAL A 52 13.70 6.85 -6.45
C VAL A 52 14.05 6.07 -7.71
N ALA A 53 15.24 5.50 -7.79
CA ALA A 53 15.67 4.71 -8.94
C ALA A 53 14.84 3.42 -9.12
N GLN A 54 14.47 2.74 -8.04
CA GLN A 54 13.63 1.54 -8.07
C GLN A 54 12.18 1.91 -8.36
N ILE A 55 11.66 2.96 -7.74
CA ILE A 55 10.33 3.49 -8.01
C ILE A 55 10.22 3.88 -9.48
N SER A 56 11.24 4.56 -10.03
CA SER A 56 11.30 4.93 -11.44
C SER A 56 11.24 3.72 -12.37
N ARG A 57 11.98 2.64 -12.07
CA ARG A 57 11.92 1.40 -12.86
C ARG A 57 10.52 0.79 -12.84
N ILE A 58 9.89 0.69 -11.68
CA ILE A 58 8.53 0.15 -11.56
C ILE A 58 7.54 1.04 -12.31
N PHE A 59 7.65 2.37 -12.16
CA PHE A 59 6.80 3.32 -12.86
C PHE A 59 6.88 3.18 -14.38
N LEU A 60 8.11 3.08 -14.92
CA LEU A 60 8.31 2.90 -16.35
C LEU A 60 7.83 1.54 -16.85
N ALA A 61 7.87 0.51 -16.00
CA ALA A 61 7.32 -0.80 -16.34
C ALA A 61 5.78 -0.82 -16.36
N LEU A 62 5.14 -0.03 -15.48
CA LEU A 62 3.68 0.06 -15.38
C LEU A 62 3.07 1.06 -16.36
N HIS A 63 3.81 2.10 -16.77
CA HIS A 63 3.30 3.17 -17.62
C HIS A 63 3.61 2.93 -19.10
N SER A 64 2.55 2.77 -19.89
CA SER A 64 2.61 2.62 -21.34
C SER A 64 1.59 3.55 -22.02
N PRO A 65 1.88 4.22 -23.14
CA PRO A 65 3.19 4.27 -23.82
C PRO A 65 4.25 5.01 -22.98
N GLN A 66 5.53 4.72 -23.25
CA GLN A 66 6.64 5.31 -22.51
C GLN A 66 6.86 6.79 -22.89
N GLU A 67 6.07 7.65 -22.30
CA GLU A 67 6.20 9.11 -22.48
C GLU A 67 7.30 9.70 -21.57
N PHE A 68 7.61 9.04 -20.47
CA PHE A 68 8.60 9.46 -19.50
C PHE A 68 9.89 8.65 -19.66
N SER A 69 11.03 9.31 -19.43
CA SER A 69 12.34 8.65 -19.38
C SER A 69 12.75 8.23 -17.98
N GLY A 70 12.06 8.70 -16.95
CA GLY A 70 12.33 8.34 -15.55
C GLY A 70 11.72 9.30 -14.56
N LEU A 71 11.97 9.00 -13.29
CA LEU A 71 11.68 9.85 -12.13
C LEU A 71 12.99 10.21 -11.44
N ASP A 72 13.05 11.39 -10.84
CA ASP A 72 14.16 11.82 -10.00
C ASP A 72 13.70 12.83 -8.93
N ILE A 73 14.59 13.17 -8.02
CA ILE A 73 14.37 14.19 -6.99
C ILE A 73 15.13 15.45 -7.38
N VAL A 74 14.39 16.52 -7.63
CA VAL A 74 14.94 17.87 -7.91
C VAL A 74 14.36 18.82 -6.86
N ASP A 75 15.22 19.58 -6.20
CA ASP A 75 14.82 20.52 -5.13
C ASP A 75 13.90 19.91 -4.07
N ARG A 76 14.18 18.68 -3.65
CA ARG A 76 13.39 17.86 -2.71
C ARG A 76 11.98 17.51 -3.20
N GLN A 77 11.70 17.69 -4.48
CA GLN A 77 10.43 17.31 -5.09
C GLN A 77 10.64 16.13 -6.04
N LEU A 78 9.72 15.18 -6.02
CA LEU A 78 9.68 14.11 -7.01
C LEU A 78 9.20 14.69 -8.34
N VAL A 79 9.98 14.52 -9.38
CA VAL A 79 9.67 14.97 -10.74
C VAL A 79 9.80 13.83 -11.73
N ALA A 80 9.08 13.91 -12.83
CA ALA A 80 9.23 13.02 -13.97
C ALA A 80 9.93 13.75 -15.11
N PHE A 81 10.63 13.00 -15.93
CA PHE A 81 11.29 13.55 -17.13
C PHE A 81 10.56 13.08 -18.40
N ARG A 82 10.17 14.05 -19.24
CA ARG A 82 9.57 13.81 -20.55
C ARG A 82 10.35 14.59 -21.60
N ASN A 83 10.95 13.90 -22.58
CA ASN A 83 11.77 14.51 -23.62
C ASN A 83 12.89 15.42 -23.07
N GLY A 84 13.53 14.99 -21.98
CA GLY A 84 14.60 15.76 -21.31
C GLY A 84 14.12 16.98 -20.50
N LYS A 85 12.81 17.20 -20.36
CA LYS A 85 12.23 18.28 -19.55
C LYS A 85 11.58 17.73 -18.30
N GLU A 86 11.72 18.47 -17.22
CA GLU A 86 11.04 18.18 -15.95
C GLU A 86 9.54 18.40 -16.06
N VAL A 87 8.79 17.46 -15.55
CA VAL A 87 7.34 17.50 -15.42
C VAL A 87 6.97 17.28 -13.96
N SER A 88 6.35 18.27 -13.35
CA SER A 88 5.80 18.15 -11.99
C SER A 88 4.71 17.08 -11.95
N ILE A 89 4.62 16.35 -10.82
CA ILE A 89 3.60 15.32 -10.59
C ILE A 89 2.18 15.87 -10.76
N ASP A 90 1.95 17.14 -10.40
CA ASP A 90 0.64 17.80 -10.54
C ASP A 90 0.17 17.92 -12.00
N ARG A 91 1.11 17.91 -12.94
CA ARG A 91 0.83 17.97 -14.39
C ARG A 91 0.61 16.62 -15.04
N MET A 92 0.75 15.55 -14.28
CA MET A 92 0.45 14.20 -14.74
C MET A 92 -1.06 13.96 -14.84
N SER A 93 -1.48 13.12 -15.77
CA SER A 93 -2.85 12.61 -15.83
C SER A 93 -3.19 11.75 -14.59
N THR A 94 -4.47 11.53 -14.35
CA THR A 94 -4.91 10.68 -13.24
C THR A 94 -4.32 9.27 -13.34
N GLY A 95 -4.32 8.66 -14.53
CA GLY A 95 -3.73 7.34 -14.75
C GLY A 95 -2.22 7.30 -14.49
N GLN A 96 -1.48 8.35 -14.92
CA GLN A 96 -0.04 8.48 -14.66
C GLN A 96 0.25 8.60 -13.17
N ARG A 97 -0.53 9.42 -12.45
CA ARG A 97 -0.40 9.53 -10.98
C ARG A 97 -0.74 8.22 -10.28
N THR A 98 -1.78 7.52 -10.74
CA THR A 98 -2.12 6.20 -10.20
C THR A 98 -0.99 5.19 -10.40
N ALA A 99 -0.39 5.13 -11.58
CA ALA A 99 0.78 4.29 -11.85
C ALA A 99 1.97 4.64 -10.93
N LEU A 100 2.22 5.94 -10.69
CA LEU A 100 3.25 6.40 -9.77
C LEU A 100 2.98 5.96 -8.33
N VAL A 101 1.77 6.16 -7.82
CA VAL A 101 1.38 5.77 -6.45
C VAL A 101 1.52 4.25 -6.27
N ILE A 102 1.07 3.47 -7.24
CA ILE A 102 1.22 2.00 -7.23
C ILE A 102 2.70 1.61 -7.25
N SER A 103 3.55 2.33 -7.98
CA SER A 103 5.00 2.07 -8.02
C SER A 103 5.67 2.31 -6.67
N VAL A 104 5.31 3.38 -5.99
CA VAL A 104 5.77 3.67 -4.62
C VAL A 104 5.30 2.56 -3.66
N PHE A 105 4.02 2.19 -3.73
CA PHE A 105 3.44 1.14 -2.90
C PHE A 105 4.17 -0.21 -3.09
N PHE A 106 4.42 -0.61 -4.33
CA PHE A 106 5.15 -1.84 -4.59
C PHE A 106 6.59 -1.78 -4.08
N GLN A 107 7.29 -0.67 -4.32
CA GLN A 107 8.64 -0.51 -3.80
C GLN A 107 8.67 -0.56 -2.28
N MET A 108 7.72 0.06 -1.59
CA MET A 108 7.62 -0.02 -0.12
C MET A 108 7.43 -1.48 0.35
N ASN A 109 6.56 -2.22 -0.32
CA ASN A 109 6.31 -3.62 0.04
C ASN A 109 7.52 -4.52 -0.25
N LEU A 110 8.24 -4.28 -1.33
CA LEU A 110 9.38 -5.11 -1.74
C LEU A 110 10.66 -4.78 -0.96
N ALA A 111 10.87 -3.52 -0.61
CA ALA A 111 12.10 -3.06 0.05
C ALA A 111 12.07 -3.20 1.59
N THR A 112 10.89 -3.29 2.21
CA THR A 112 10.77 -3.32 3.66
C THR A 112 10.75 -4.76 4.17
N PRO A 113 11.73 -5.21 4.96
CA PRO A 113 11.86 -6.61 5.35
C PRO A 113 10.79 -7.11 6.35
N LEU A 114 10.15 -6.18 7.08
CA LEU A 114 9.17 -6.50 8.13
C LEU A 114 7.71 -6.40 7.67
N VAL A 115 7.46 -6.17 6.38
CA VAL A 115 6.08 -6.16 5.87
C VAL A 115 5.52 -7.58 5.70
N PRO A 116 4.20 -7.76 5.81
CA PRO A 116 3.55 -9.02 5.51
C PRO A 116 3.88 -9.53 4.10
N SER A 117 3.97 -10.85 3.92
CA SER A 117 4.24 -11.47 2.63
C SER A 117 3.03 -11.49 1.68
N PHE A 118 2.11 -10.54 1.84
CA PHE A 118 0.95 -10.40 0.97
C PHE A 118 0.73 -8.95 0.53
N LEU A 119 0.03 -8.79 -0.58
CA LEU A 119 -0.46 -7.53 -1.14
C LEU A 119 -1.98 -7.54 -1.15
N LEU A 120 -2.58 -6.45 -0.68
CA LEU A 120 -4.02 -6.23 -0.76
C LEU A 120 -4.29 -5.04 -1.70
N LEU A 121 -4.96 -5.31 -2.81
CA LEU A 121 -5.23 -4.35 -3.88
C LEU A 121 -6.74 -4.30 -4.12
N ASP A 122 -7.36 -3.21 -3.69
CA ASP A 122 -8.78 -2.97 -3.86
C ASP A 122 -9.02 -2.01 -5.03
N GLU A 123 -9.66 -2.51 -6.10
CA GLU A 123 -9.93 -1.77 -7.35
C GLU A 123 -8.72 -0.99 -7.92
N PRO A 124 -7.50 -1.55 -7.97
CA PRO A 124 -6.31 -0.78 -8.29
C PRO A 124 -6.29 -0.24 -9.72
N VAL A 125 -7.19 -0.71 -10.56
CA VAL A 125 -7.26 -0.38 -12.00
C VAL A 125 -8.37 0.62 -12.36
N ALA A 126 -9.09 1.16 -11.38
CA ALA A 126 -10.26 2.02 -11.64
C ALA A 126 -9.97 3.25 -12.51
N ASN A 127 -8.73 3.75 -12.49
CA ASN A 127 -8.30 4.95 -13.23
C ASN A 127 -7.10 4.68 -14.16
N ILE A 128 -6.91 3.45 -14.57
CA ILE A 128 -5.79 3.03 -15.41
C ILE A 128 -6.35 2.58 -16.78
N ASP A 129 -5.68 2.96 -17.86
CA ASP A 129 -6.04 2.49 -19.20
C ASP A 129 -5.66 1.01 -19.43
N ASP A 130 -6.22 0.41 -20.47
CA ASP A 130 -6.11 -1.02 -20.73
C ASP A 130 -4.65 -1.50 -20.92
N LEU A 131 -3.77 -0.66 -21.48
CA LEU A 131 -2.36 -1.01 -21.68
C LEU A 131 -1.63 -1.05 -20.35
N ASN A 132 -1.88 -0.08 -19.49
CA ASN A 132 -1.30 -0.02 -18.17
C ASN A 132 -1.88 -1.11 -17.25
N VAL A 133 -3.15 -1.51 -17.43
CA VAL A 133 -3.72 -2.68 -16.77
C VAL A 133 -2.98 -3.95 -17.14
N LEU A 134 -2.63 -4.16 -18.42
CA LEU A 134 -1.84 -5.30 -18.85
C LEU A 134 -0.45 -5.31 -18.20
N ALA A 135 0.23 -4.17 -18.20
CA ALA A 135 1.54 -4.02 -17.58
C ALA A 135 1.50 -4.28 -16.06
N LEU A 136 0.46 -3.77 -15.38
CA LEU A 136 0.22 -4.06 -13.97
C LEU A 136 0.04 -5.56 -13.70
N MET A 137 -0.74 -6.25 -14.52
CA MET A 137 -0.95 -7.70 -14.38
C MET A 137 0.35 -8.49 -14.56
N ASP A 138 1.21 -8.09 -15.50
CA ASP A 138 2.50 -8.74 -15.72
C ASP A 138 3.46 -8.48 -14.53
N PHE A 139 3.45 -7.28 -13.99
CA PHE A 139 4.23 -6.95 -12.79
C PHE A 139 3.73 -7.70 -11.55
N LEU A 140 2.41 -7.80 -11.35
CA LEU A 140 1.82 -8.61 -10.26
C LEU A 140 2.21 -10.09 -10.38
N ARG A 141 2.25 -10.60 -11.62
CA ARG A 141 2.72 -11.98 -11.87
C ARG A 141 4.18 -12.17 -11.45
N GLU A 142 5.04 -11.22 -11.76
CA GLU A 142 6.42 -11.23 -11.31
C GLU A 142 6.52 -11.21 -9.78
N ILE A 143 5.75 -10.36 -9.11
CA ILE A 143 5.67 -10.30 -7.65
C ILE A 143 5.23 -11.65 -7.05
N ALA A 144 4.19 -12.28 -7.61
CA ALA A 144 3.69 -13.55 -7.12
C ALA A 144 4.73 -14.68 -7.26
N VAL A 145 5.38 -14.77 -8.43
CA VAL A 145 6.29 -15.87 -8.76
C VAL A 145 7.69 -15.66 -8.18
N THR A 146 8.27 -14.49 -8.41
CA THR A 146 9.67 -14.20 -8.07
C THR A 146 9.81 -13.80 -6.59
N HIS A 147 8.92 -12.95 -6.11
CA HIS A 147 8.96 -12.47 -4.72
C HIS A 147 8.10 -13.32 -3.77
N ARG A 148 7.40 -14.33 -4.28
CA ARG A 148 6.56 -15.26 -3.51
C ARG A 148 5.57 -14.54 -2.59
N ARG A 149 4.99 -13.41 -3.08
CA ARG A 149 3.97 -12.66 -2.34
C ARG A 149 2.59 -13.18 -2.68
N GLN A 150 1.75 -13.38 -1.67
CA GLN A 150 0.33 -13.62 -1.88
C GLN A 150 -0.36 -12.34 -2.32
N ILE A 151 -1.19 -12.40 -3.35
CA ILE A 151 -1.90 -11.24 -3.88
C ILE A 151 -3.40 -11.41 -3.69
N PHE A 152 -4.01 -10.46 -2.99
CA PHE A 152 -5.46 -10.28 -2.93
C PHE A 152 -5.83 -9.11 -3.85
N PHE A 153 -6.55 -9.41 -4.91
CA PHE A 153 -6.93 -8.44 -5.92
C PHE A 153 -8.46 -8.42 -6.04
N THR A 154 -9.08 -7.27 -5.81
CA THR A 154 -10.52 -7.10 -5.99
C THR A 154 -10.81 -6.27 -7.23
N THR A 155 -11.89 -6.58 -7.92
CA THR A 155 -12.41 -5.76 -9.01
C THR A 155 -13.89 -6.04 -9.29
N ALA A 156 -14.68 -4.99 -9.56
CA ALA A 156 -16.03 -5.09 -10.09
C ALA A 156 -16.03 -5.22 -11.62
N ASN A 157 -14.91 -4.90 -12.29
CA ASN A 157 -14.79 -4.97 -13.75
C ASN A 157 -14.58 -6.41 -14.22
N GLN A 158 -15.59 -6.96 -14.90
CA GLN A 158 -15.54 -8.34 -15.38
C GLN A 158 -14.44 -8.61 -16.41
N ASN A 159 -14.07 -7.61 -17.24
CA ASN A 159 -12.99 -7.77 -18.23
C ASN A 159 -11.63 -7.87 -17.53
N VAL A 160 -11.41 -7.05 -16.50
CA VAL A 160 -10.23 -7.12 -15.64
C VAL A 160 -10.17 -8.47 -14.91
N ALA A 161 -11.29 -8.95 -14.37
CA ALA A 161 -11.37 -10.26 -13.73
C ALA A 161 -11.05 -11.41 -14.71
N LYS A 162 -11.55 -11.34 -15.95
CA LYS A 162 -11.20 -12.32 -17.01
C LYS A 162 -9.72 -12.27 -17.36
N LEU A 163 -9.15 -11.08 -17.48
CA LEU A 163 -7.73 -10.89 -17.77
C LEU A 163 -6.86 -11.44 -16.63
N PHE A 164 -7.19 -11.11 -15.38
CA PHE A 164 -6.49 -11.61 -14.19
C PHE A 164 -6.49 -13.14 -14.17
N ARG A 165 -7.66 -13.75 -14.36
CA ARG A 165 -7.81 -15.20 -14.46
C ARG A 165 -6.90 -15.80 -15.54
N ARG A 166 -6.91 -15.24 -16.75
CA ARG A 166 -6.07 -15.71 -17.86
C ARG A 166 -4.58 -15.61 -17.55
N LYS A 167 -4.16 -14.56 -16.84
CA LYS A 167 -2.75 -14.33 -16.50
C LYS A 167 -2.26 -15.18 -15.33
N PHE A 168 -3.16 -15.61 -14.42
CA PHE A 168 -2.80 -16.29 -13.19
C PHE A 168 -3.26 -17.74 -13.09
N SER A 169 -4.05 -18.25 -14.03
CA SER A 169 -4.55 -19.63 -14.03
C SER A 169 -3.44 -20.70 -14.02
N PHE A 170 -2.23 -20.35 -14.45
CA PHE A 170 -1.07 -21.26 -14.42
C PHE A 170 -0.62 -21.62 -12.99
N LEU A 171 -1.07 -20.87 -11.97
CA LEU A 171 -0.81 -21.16 -10.56
C LEU A 171 -1.72 -22.28 -10.02
N GLU A 172 -2.67 -22.77 -10.83
CA GLU A 172 -3.55 -23.91 -10.53
C GLU A 172 -4.21 -23.80 -9.15
N SER A 173 -3.86 -24.72 -8.23
CA SER A 173 -4.40 -24.77 -6.86
C SER A 173 -4.09 -23.52 -6.03
N ASP A 174 -3.02 -22.81 -6.37
CA ASP A 174 -2.59 -21.60 -5.67
C ASP A 174 -3.34 -20.34 -6.13
N PHE A 175 -4.15 -20.46 -7.20
CA PHE A 175 -5.03 -19.41 -7.68
C PHE A 175 -6.48 -19.71 -7.31
N GLN A 176 -7.14 -18.77 -6.65
CA GLN A 176 -8.55 -18.87 -6.26
C GLN A 176 -9.32 -17.63 -6.69
N GLU A 177 -10.51 -17.81 -7.25
CA GLU A 177 -11.45 -16.74 -7.57
C GLU A 177 -12.65 -16.83 -6.64
N LEU A 178 -12.94 -15.74 -5.93
CA LEU A 178 -14.16 -15.57 -5.15
C LEU A 178 -15.07 -14.58 -5.84
N ARG A 179 -16.32 -14.98 -6.09
CA ARG A 179 -17.34 -14.10 -6.66
C ARG A 179 -18.39 -13.80 -5.63
N PHE A 180 -18.68 -12.53 -5.48
CA PHE A 180 -19.67 -12.01 -4.55
C PHE A 180 -20.91 -11.58 -5.33
N PHE A 181 -22.06 -12.11 -4.96
CA PHE A 181 -23.36 -11.77 -5.53
C PHE A 181 -24.26 -11.23 -4.44
N ARG A 182 -24.93 -10.11 -4.71
CA ARG A 182 -25.98 -9.61 -3.83
C ARG A 182 -27.27 -10.29 -4.25
N GLU A 183 -27.86 -11.06 -3.35
CA GLU A 183 -29.20 -11.62 -3.49
C GLU A 183 -30.24 -10.68 -2.83
N GLU A 184 -31.53 -10.87 -3.12
CA GLU A 184 -32.61 -10.13 -2.48
C GLU A 184 -32.54 -10.31 -0.96
N GLU A 185 -33.03 -9.32 -0.19
CA GLU A 185 -33.05 -9.29 1.29
C GLU A 185 -31.66 -9.20 1.99
N HIS A 186 -30.69 -8.47 1.42
CA HIS A 186 -29.37 -8.23 2.03
C HIS A 186 -28.47 -9.46 2.22
N CYS A 187 -28.80 -10.59 1.60
CA CYS A 187 -27.95 -11.77 1.61
C CYS A 187 -26.79 -11.63 0.62
N LEU A 188 -25.58 -11.97 1.07
CA LEU A 188 -24.39 -12.06 0.23
C LEU A 188 -24.09 -13.52 -0.08
N ARG A 189 -24.14 -13.88 -1.34
CA ARG A 189 -23.72 -15.20 -1.82
C ARG A 189 -22.30 -15.15 -2.33
N ILE A 190 -21.45 -16.06 -1.85
CA ILE A 190 -20.07 -16.18 -2.28
C ILE A 190 -19.90 -17.50 -3.02
N THR A 191 -19.39 -17.46 -4.23
CA THR A 191 -19.00 -18.66 -4.98
C THR A 191 -17.50 -18.70 -5.14
N LYS A 192 -16.90 -19.87 -4.84
CA LYS A 192 -15.47 -20.13 -5.00
C LYS A 192 -15.25 -20.95 -6.27
N ARG A 193 -14.29 -20.53 -7.09
CA ARG A 193 -13.81 -21.28 -8.25
C ARG A 193 -12.33 -21.64 -8.04
N ALA A 194 -12.03 -22.93 -8.09
CA ALA A 194 -10.67 -23.43 -8.13
C ALA A 194 -10.28 -23.73 -9.58
N TYR A 195 -9.00 -23.58 -9.89
CA TYR A 195 -8.43 -23.86 -11.22
C TYR A 195 -7.56 -25.09 -11.11
N ASP A 196 -8.02 -26.18 -11.74
CA ASP A 196 -7.28 -27.44 -11.89
C ASP A 196 -7.13 -27.70 -13.39
N GLN A 197 -5.94 -28.05 -13.85
CA GLN A 197 -5.63 -28.25 -15.28
C GLN A 197 -6.50 -29.35 -15.91
N THR A 198 -6.94 -30.33 -15.13
CA THR A 198 -7.78 -31.44 -15.61
C THR A 198 -9.14 -30.98 -16.15
N ARG A 199 -9.66 -29.81 -15.76
CA ARG A 199 -10.96 -29.27 -16.19
C ARG A 199 -10.87 -28.25 -17.34
N LEU A 200 -9.66 -27.78 -17.70
CA LEU A 200 -9.50 -26.84 -18.81
C LEU A 200 -9.47 -27.55 -20.17
N GLN A 201 -9.20 -28.84 -20.22
CA GLN A 201 -9.23 -29.63 -21.44
C GLN A 201 -10.67 -29.97 -21.89
N GLU A 202 -11.62 -30.08 -20.97
CA GLU A 202 -13.02 -30.38 -21.30
C GLU A 202 -13.81 -29.15 -21.82
N SER A 203 -13.30 -27.95 -21.75
CA SER A 203 -13.98 -26.71 -22.19
C SER A 203 -13.52 -26.20 -23.57
N VAL A 204 -12.62 -26.91 -24.25
CA VAL A 204 -12.13 -26.57 -25.59
C VAL A 204 -12.78 -27.45 -26.69
N GLU A 205 -13.60 -28.45 -26.34
CA GLU A 205 -14.29 -29.33 -27.27
C GLU A 205 -15.79 -29.00 -27.40
N LEU A 206 -16.16 -27.71 -27.48
CA LEU A 206 -17.51 -27.31 -27.91
C LEU A 206 -17.44 -26.06 -28.79
#